data_d53aabe0138cd1726f6caf4efb88d8f1
#
_entry.id   d53aabe0138cd1726f6caf4efb88d8f1
#
_cell.length_a   1.000
_cell.length_b   1.000
_cell.length_c   1.000
_cell.angle_alpha   90.00
_cell.angle_beta   90.00
_cell.angle_gamma   90.00
#
_symmetry.space_group_name_H-M   'P 1'
#
loop_
_entity.id
_entity.type
_entity.pdbx_description
1 polymer ?
#
loop_
_entity_poly.entity_id
_entity_poly.type
_entity_poly.pdbx_seq_one_letter_code
_entity_poly.pdbx_strand_id
1 'polypeptide(L)'
;LLNDVEMGNQNGKPKLDIFSPRMADDLEGKSYVISVSMMAGCYRHIQISCNALLVELHSAIIDAFGFDDDHAHAFFMDDKIWSHNNSFYMRGVEDFGSRTTDRYRLSQAGLNKGKKFKYLFDFGDEWRFQCKVLQVKEEETEAPVIVKSKGEAPEQYPNWDDE
;
A
#
# COMPACT_ATOMS: atom_id res chain seq x y z
N LEU A 1 -3.81 27.89 7.15
CA LEU A 1 -3.86 27.28 7.44
C LEU A 1 -3.95 27.07 7.51
N LEU A 2 -3.49 27.14 7.46
CA LEU A 2 -3.48 26.45 7.68
C LEU A 2 -3.68 26.29 7.86
N ASN A 3 -3.26 26.38 7.98
CA ASN A 3 -3.37 25.82 8.33
C ASN A 3 -3.53 25.51 8.59
N ASP A 4 -3.13 25.50 8.81
CA ASP A 4 -3.17 24.86 9.27
C ASP A 4 -3.14 24.58 9.52
N VAL A 5 -2.76 24.64 9.73
CA VAL A 5 -2.66 24.04 10.14
C VAL A 5 -2.51 24.02 10.46
N GLU A 6 -2.08 24.08 10.67
CA GLU A 6 -2.00 23.74 11.14
C GLU A 6 -1.98 23.60 11.58
N MET A 7 -1.62 23.72 11.93
CA MET A 7 -1.55 23.30 12.48
C MET A 7 -1.42 22.97 12.99
N GLY A 8 -1.24 23.02 13.32
CA GLY A 8 -1.03 22.51 13.87
C GLY A 8 -0.70 22.23 14.37
N ASN A 9 -0.32 22.04 14.86
CA ASN A 9 -0.12 21.55 15.42
C ASN A 9 0.01 21.30 16.04
N GLN A 10 0.32 21.17 16.18
CA GLN A 10 0.41 20.86 16.91
C GLN A 10 0.31 20.17 17.63
N ASN A 11 0.51 19.99 18.02
CA ASN A 11 0.41 19.21 18.51
C ASN A 11 0.20 18.27 18.52
N GLY A 12 0.19 17.97 18.50
CA GLY A 12 0.03 17.01 18.06
C GLY A 12 -0.26 16.52 17.04
N LYS A 13 -0.19 16.78 16.59
CA LYS A 13 -0.50 16.47 15.66
C LYS A 13 -0.09 16.44 14.86
N PRO A 14 -0.03 16.53 14.75
CA PRO A 14 0.12 16.37 13.65
C PRO A 14 0.73 15.67 12.66
N LYS A 15 0.99 15.33 12.39
CA LYS A 15 1.53 14.39 11.65
C LYS A 15 1.13 14.32 10.31
N LEU A 16 0.06 14.83 9.95
CA LEU A 16 -0.45 14.83 8.62
C LEU A 16 0.36 15.65 7.72
N ASP A 17 1.18 16.45 8.27
CA ASP A 17 2.00 17.28 7.49
C ASP A 17 2.94 16.59 6.64
N ILE A 18 3.23 15.34 6.93
CA ILE A 18 4.17 14.61 6.13
C ILE A 18 3.70 14.38 4.72
N PHE A 19 2.42 14.52 4.44
CA PHE A 19 1.89 14.31 3.11
C PHE A 19 1.61 15.64 2.47
N SER A 20 2.66 16.35 2.10
CA SER A 20 2.51 17.68 1.57
C SER A 20 1.99 17.63 0.14
N PRO A 21 1.17 18.60 -0.27
CA PRO A 21 0.71 18.68 -1.65
C PRO A 21 1.85 18.82 -2.63
N ARG A 22 2.91 19.49 -2.22
CA ARG A 22 4.03 19.68 -3.08
C ARG A 22 4.68 18.38 -3.50
N MET A 23 4.77 17.43 -2.57
CA MET A 23 5.30 16.15 -2.88
C MET A 23 4.42 15.42 -3.87
N ALA A 24 3.11 15.52 -3.70
CA ALA A 24 2.19 14.90 -4.64
C ALA A 24 2.33 15.51 -6.03
N ASP A 25 2.54 16.82 -6.12
CA ASP A 25 2.71 17.48 -7.40
C ASP A 25 3.97 17.03 -8.12
N ASP A 26 5.05 16.78 -7.38
CA ASP A 26 6.29 16.34 -7.97
C ASP A 26 6.17 14.96 -8.59
N LEU A 27 5.17 14.20 -8.21
CA LEU A 27 4.95 12.85 -8.72
C LEU A 27 3.83 12.79 -9.75
N GLU A 28 3.29 13.92 -10.13
CA GLU A 28 2.21 13.95 -11.11
C GLU A 28 2.71 13.44 -12.45
N GLY A 29 1.93 12.60 -13.11
CA GLY A 29 2.30 12.04 -14.40
C GLY A 29 3.31 10.92 -14.32
N LYS A 30 3.62 10.46 -13.11
CA LYS A 30 4.60 9.41 -12.91
C LYS A 30 3.94 8.16 -12.36
N SER A 31 4.68 7.06 -12.41
CA SER A 31 4.21 5.80 -11.85
C SER A 31 5.32 5.13 -11.05
N TYR A 32 4.91 4.28 -10.12
CA TYR A 32 5.83 3.44 -9.36
C TYR A 32 5.90 2.05 -9.97
N VAL A 33 7.05 1.41 -9.82
CA VAL A 33 7.13 -0.05 -9.96
C VAL A 33 7.40 -0.57 -8.56
N ILE A 34 6.45 -1.35 -8.05
CA ILE A 34 6.50 -1.85 -6.67
C ILE A 34 6.62 -3.36 -6.70
N SER A 35 7.61 -3.89 -6.01
CA SER A 35 7.74 -5.33 -5.81
C SER A 35 6.90 -5.72 -4.62
N VAL A 36 6.08 -6.75 -4.78
CA VAL A 36 5.24 -7.30 -3.71
C VAL A 36 5.57 -8.77 -3.60
N SER A 37 6.06 -9.18 -2.44
CA SER A 37 6.59 -10.52 -2.22
C SER A 37 5.91 -11.16 -1.02
N MET A 38 5.47 -12.41 -1.17
CA MET A 38 4.89 -13.16 -0.05
C MET A 38 5.95 -13.99 0.66
N MET A 39 6.84 -14.59 -0.13
CA MET A 39 7.88 -15.45 0.39
C MET A 39 8.99 -15.47 -0.66
N ALA A 40 10.12 -16.06 -0.31
CA ALA A 40 11.22 -16.15 -1.25
C ALA A 40 10.75 -16.86 -2.51
N GLY A 41 11.01 -16.27 -3.66
CA GLY A 41 10.67 -16.87 -4.94
C GLY A 41 9.22 -16.69 -5.36
N CYS A 42 8.42 -15.93 -4.61
CA CYS A 42 7.03 -15.67 -4.99
C CYS A 42 6.77 -14.17 -4.90
N TYR A 43 6.80 -13.50 -6.05
CA TYR A 43 6.62 -12.05 -6.06
C TYR A 43 5.97 -11.57 -7.35
N ARG A 44 5.45 -10.36 -7.29
CA ARG A 44 4.88 -9.65 -8.44
C ARG A 44 5.44 -8.24 -8.44
N HIS A 45 5.83 -7.76 -9.62
CA HIS A 45 6.19 -6.34 -9.76
C HIS A 45 5.02 -5.66 -10.42
N ILE A 46 4.49 -4.64 -9.76
CA ILE A 46 3.29 -3.94 -10.20
C ILE A 46 3.65 -2.50 -10.54
N GLN A 47 3.33 -2.09 -11.77
CA GLN A 47 3.44 -0.67 -12.14
C GLN A 47 2.10 -0.03 -11.89
N ILE A 48 2.09 1.06 -11.14
CA ILE A 48 0.86 1.71 -10.72
C ILE A 48 1.09 3.22 -10.65
N SER A 49 0.09 4.00 -11.05
CA SER A 49 0.18 5.46 -11.03
C SER A 49 0.51 5.96 -9.63
N CYS A 50 1.40 6.93 -9.55
CA CYS A 50 1.66 7.59 -8.27
C CYS A 50 0.41 8.27 -7.73
N ASN A 51 -0.53 8.59 -8.60
CA ASN A 51 -1.77 9.26 -8.23
C ASN A 51 -2.89 8.29 -7.86
N ALA A 52 -2.63 6.99 -7.92
CA ALA A 52 -3.63 5.99 -7.54
C ALA A 52 -3.83 6.01 -6.02
N LEU A 53 -5.02 5.64 -5.59
CA LEU A 53 -5.31 5.51 -4.17
C LEU A 53 -4.67 4.22 -3.63
N LEU A 54 -4.37 4.21 -2.34
CA LEU A 54 -3.81 3.01 -1.72
C LEU A 54 -4.71 1.80 -1.92
N VAL A 55 -6.02 1.99 -1.90
CA VAL A 55 -6.96 0.88 -2.10
C VAL A 55 -6.83 0.29 -3.51
N GLU A 56 -6.35 1.07 -4.47
CA GLU A 56 -6.13 0.54 -5.82
C GLU A 56 -4.89 -0.36 -5.83
N LEU A 57 -3.89 -0.05 -5.04
CA LEU A 57 -2.74 -0.95 -4.89
C LEU A 57 -3.18 -2.24 -4.21
N HIS A 58 -4.01 -2.14 -3.17
CA HIS A 58 -4.59 -3.30 -2.53
C HIS A 58 -5.29 -4.21 -3.56
N SER A 59 -6.16 -3.63 -4.38
CA SER A 59 -6.88 -4.42 -5.38
C SER A 59 -5.93 -5.07 -6.37
N ALA A 60 -4.89 -4.35 -6.78
CA ALA A 60 -3.91 -4.89 -7.72
C ALA A 60 -3.14 -6.06 -7.11
N ILE A 61 -2.83 -5.99 -5.81
CA ILE A 61 -2.13 -7.07 -5.13
C ILE A 61 -3.04 -8.31 -5.05
N ILE A 62 -4.29 -8.11 -4.65
CA ILE A 62 -5.24 -9.22 -4.52
C ILE A 62 -5.41 -9.93 -5.87
N ASP A 63 -5.57 -9.15 -6.94
CA ASP A 63 -5.69 -9.72 -8.28
C ASP A 63 -4.41 -10.44 -8.71
N ALA A 64 -3.27 -9.86 -8.40
CA ALA A 64 -1.99 -10.41 -8.84
C ALA A 64 -1.69 -11.76 -8.21
N PHE A 65 -2.16 -11.98 -6.99
CA PHE A 65 -1.93 -13.24 -6.30
C PHE A 65 -3.14 -14.17 -6.34
N GLY A 66 -4.22 -13.75 -7.00
CA GLY A 66 -5.38 -14.61 -7.20
C GLY A 66 -6.19 -14.84 -5.94
N PHE A 67 -6.18 -13.89 -5.02
CA PHE A 67 -6.96 -14.01 -3.80
C PHE A 67 -8.35 -13.40 -3.99
N ASP A 68 -9.30 -13.87 -3.18
CA ASP A 68 -10.61 -13.23 -3.09
C ASP A 68 -10.52 -12.07 -2.11
N ASP A 69 -11.12 -10.94 -2.48
CA ASP A 69 -11.09 -9.74 -1.64
C ASP A 69 -12.23 -9.77 -0.65
N ASP A 70 -12.12 -10.66 0.33
CA ASP A 70 -13.21 -10.92 1.28
C ASP A 70 -12.80 -10.67 2.74
N HIS A 71 -11.68 -9.97 2.96
CA HIS A 71 -11.20 -9.68 4.30
C HIS A 71 -10.59 -8.30 4.37
N ALA A 72 -10.24 -7.88 5.58
CA ALA A 72 -9.69 -6.56 5.84
C ALA A 72 -8.23 -6.47 5.40
N HIS A 73 -7.80 -5.24 5.08
CA HIS A 73 -6.43 -5.00 4.65
C HIS A 73 -5.85 -3.76 5.32
N ALA A 74 -4.52 -3.68 5.34
CA ALA A 74 -3.81 -2.52 5.85
C ALA A 74 -2.41 -2.43 5.25
N PHE A 75 -1.89 -1.20 5.20
CA PHE A 75 -0.51 -0.93 4.81
C PHE A 75 0.21 -0.31 5.99
N PHE A 76 1.45 -0.74 6.20
CA PHE A 76 2.28 -0.22 7.29
C PHE A 76 3.54 0.37 6.68
N MET A 77 3.60 1.68 6.62
CA MET A 77 4.65 2.38 5.88
C MET A 77 5.97 2.45 6.63
N ASP A 78 5.97 2.15 7.93
CA ASP A 78 7.20 2.02 8.69
C ASP A 78 7.77 0.61 8.63
N ASP A 79 7.21 -0.24 7.77
CA ASP A 79 7.70 -1.59 7.49
C ASP A 79 7.54 -2.54 8.68
N LYS A 80 6.59 -2.27 9.55
CA LYS A 80 6.31 -3.10 10.72
C LYS A 80 4.83 -3.40 10.82
N ILE A 81 4.49 -4.69 10.73
CA ILE A 81 3.10 -5.12 10.85
C ILE A 81 2.56 -4.70 12.21
N TRP A 82 1.36 -4.16 12.19
CA TRP A 82 0.63 -3.70 13.37
C TRP A 82 1.20 -2.46 14.03
N SER A 83 2.16 -1.80 13.39
CA SER A 83 2.65 -0.52 13.91
C SER A 83 1.59 0.56 13.70
N HIS A 84 1.46 1.45 14.68
CA HIS A 84 0.52 2.55 14.59
C HIS A 84 1.16 3.85 14.12
N ASN A 85 2.45 3.80 13.80
CA ASN A 85 3.17 5.05 13.51
C ASN A 85 2.88 5.62 12.15
N ASN A 86 2.62 4.78 11.15
CA ASN A 86 2.40 5.27 9.80
C ASN A 86 1.62 4.20 9.03
N SER A 87 0.35 4.08 9.36
CA SER A 87 -0.48 3.00 8.83
C SER A 87 -1.73 3.54 8.15
N PHE A 88 -2.22 2.73 7.20
CA PHE A 88 -3.45 3.02 6.46
C PHE A 88 -4.28 1.74 6.48
N TYR A 89 -5.56 1.86 6.81
CA TYR A 89 -6.44 0.71 6.97
C TYR A 89 -7.59 0.77 6.00
N MET A 90 -8.16 -0.39 5.69
CA MET A 90 -9.42 -0.46 4.96
C MET A 90 -10.46 0.34 5.75
N ARG A 91 -11.31 1.08 5.04
CA ARG A 91 -12.37 1.84 5.70
C ARG A 91 -13.29 0.88 6.45
N GLY A 92 -13.62 1.23 7.67
CA GLY A 92 -14.51 0.44 8.50
C GLY A 92 -13.79 -0.43 9.52
N VAL A 93 -12.47 -0.65 9.36
CA VAL A 93 -11.71 -1.43 10.33
C VAL A 93 -10.51 -0.65 10.86
N GLU A 94 -10.46 0.64 10.55
CA GLU A 94 -9.33 1.46 11.00
C GLU A 94 -9.38 1.66 12.50
N ASP A 95 -8.19 1.71 13.10
CA ASP A 95 -8.07 2.09 14.49
C ASP A 95 -8.39 3.55 14.65
N PHE A 96 -8.70 3.95 15.87
CA PHE A 96 -9.01 5.32 16.18
C PHE A 96 -7.86 6.22 15.71
N GLY A 97 -8.19 7.18 14.88
CA GLY A 97 -7.21 8.13 14.37
C GLY A 97 -6.41 7.67 13.17
N SER A 98 -6.65 6.46 12.71
CA SER A 98 -5.92 5.96 11.54
C SER A 98 -6.48 6.51 10.25
N ARG A 99 -5.64 6.50 9.21
CA ARG A 99 -6.04 6.93 7.88
C ARG A 99 -6.55 5.73 7.11
N THR A 100 -7.40 6.00 6.11
CA THR A 100 -7.99 4.90 5.32
C THR A 100 -7.42 4.87 3.91
N THR A 101 -7.35 3.66 3.35
CA THR A 101 -6.73 3.43 2.05
C THR A 101 -7.53 4.02 0.90
N ASP A 102 -8.80 4.32 1.10
CA ASP A 102 -9.63 4.89 0.05
C ASP A 102 -9.59 6.42 0.02
N ARG A 103 -8.81 7.04 0.88
CA ARG A 103 -8.72 8.49 0.95
C ARG A 103 -7.34 9.05 0.65
N TYR A 104 -6.35 8.19 0.60
CA TYR A 104 -4.97 8.64 0.39
C TYR A 104 -4.38 8.03 -0.85
N ARG A 105 -3.62 8.84 -1.59
CA ARG A 105 -2.95 8.39 -2.80
C ARG A 105 -1.56 7.89 -2.47
N LEU A 106 -1.01 7.08 -3.35
CA LEU A 106 0.34 6.57 -3.16
C LEU A 106 1.33 7.70 -3.05
N SER A 107 1.14 8.77 -3.82
CA SER A 107 2.03 9.94 -3.77
C SER A 107 2.02 10.62 -2.41
N GLN A 108 1.01 10.36 -1.59
CA GLN A 108 0.90 10.97 -0.28
C GLN A 108 1.43 10.07 0.83
N ALA A 109 1.92 8.91 0.50
CA ALA A 109 2.31 7.92 1.51
C ALA A 109 3.81 7.86 1.76
N GLY A 110 4.56 8.83 1.25
CA GLY A 110 5.99 8.89 1.50
C GLY A 110 6.79 7.86 0.74
N LEU A 111 6.27 7.39 -0.39
CA LEU A 111 6.95 6.37 -1.16
C LEU A 111 7.96 7.01 -2.10
N ASN A 112 9.19 6.52 -2.05
CA ASN A 112 10.22 6.91 -2.99
C ASN A 112 11.07 5.67 -3.25
N LYS A 113 11.98 5.77 -4.22
CA LYS A 113 12.76 4.61 -4.64
C LYS A 113 13.48 4.00 -3.45
N GLY A 114 13.34 2.70 -3.28
CA GLY A 114 13.96 1.95 -2.21
C GLY A 114 13.12 1.81 -0.96
N LYS A 115 12.00 2.52 -0.87
CA LYS A 115 11.15 2.46 0.32
C LYS A 115 10.53 1.08 0.47
N LYS A 116 10.67 0.50 1.65
CA LYS A 116 10.04 -0.78 2.00
C LYS A 116 8.86 -0.53 2.89
N PHE A 117 7.82 -1.32 2.70
CA PHE A 117 6.63 -1.25 3.55
C PHE A 117 5.93 -2.60 3.54
N LYS A 118 5.03 -2.80 4.51
CA LYS A 118 4.31 -4.06 4.62
C LYS A 118 2.87 -3.87 4.19
N TYR A 119 2.33 -4.92 3.60
CA TYR A 119 0.91 -5.01 3.30
C TYR A 119 0.37 -6.26 4.00
N LEU A 120 -0.77 -6.12 4.63
CA LEU A 120 -1.40 -7.20 5.38
C LEU A 120 -2.81 -7.40 4.85
N PHE A 121 -3.14 -8.64 4.50
CA PHE A 121 -4.47 -9.00 4.07
C PHE A 121 -5.00 -10.10 4.97
N ASP A 122 -6.26 -9.93 5.45
CA ASP A 122 -6.93 -10.88 6.33
C ASP A 122 -6.27 -10.87 7.71
N PHE A 123 -6.87 -10.11 8.61
CA PHE A 123 -6.27 -9.91 9.93
C PHE A 123 -6.27 -11.19 10.77
N GLY A 124 -7.12 -12.16 10.43
CA GLY A 124 -7.14 -13.44 11.12
C GLY A 124 -6.00 -14.36 10.68
N ASP A 125 -5.94 -14.61 9.36
CA ASP A 125 -4.91 -15.49 8.81
C ASP A 125 -3.59 -14.79 8.57
N GLU A 126 -3.62 -13.46 8.51
CA GLU A 126 -2.42 -12.63 8.35
C GLU A 126 -1.55 -13.02 7.15
N TRP A 127 -2.07 -12.78 5.96
CA TRP A 127 -1.26 -12.87 4.75
C TRP A 127 -0.37 -11.63 4.70
N ARG A 128 0.92 -11.82 4.92
CA ARG A 128 1.89 -10.72 5.03
C ARG A 128 2.70 -10.61 3.76
N PHE A 129 2.82 -9.40 3.24
CA PHE A 129 3.54 -9.14 2.01
C PHE A 129 4.60 -8.08 2.28
N GLN A 130 5.79 -8.30 1.73
CA GLN A 130 6.84 -7.30 1.75
C GLN A 130 6.79 -6.52 0.47
N CYS A 131 6.63 -5.21 0.58
CA CYS A 131 6.59 -4.33 -0.57
C CYS A 131 7.85 -3.47 -0.62
N LYS A 132 8.27 -3.13 -1.83
CA LYS A 132 9.42 -2.25 -2.02
C LYS A 132 9.25 -1.46 -3.30
N VAL A 133 9.47 -0.16 -3.23
CA VAL A 133 9.43 0.67 -4.43
C VAL A 133 10.74 0.47 -5.18
N LEU A 134 10.68 -0.14 -6.37
CA LEU A 134 11.86 -0.42 -7.17
C LEU A 134 12.26 0.77 -8.02
N GLN A 135 11.25 1.49 -8.56
CA GLN A 135 11.48 2.60 -9.48
C GLN A 135 10.36 3.61 -9.39
N VAL A 136 10.70 4.84 -9.69
CA VAL A 136 9.71 5.87 -10.01
C VAL A 136 9.92 6.19 -11.48
N LYS A 137 8.92 5.91 -12.31
CA LYS A 137 9.01 6.10 -13.76
C LYS A 137 8.39 7.43 -14.16
N GLU A 138 9.00 8.07 -15.14
CA GLU A 138 8.51 9.36 -15.62
C GLU A 138 7.25 9.22 -16.46
N GLU A 139 6.81 8.01 -16.71
CA GLU A 139 5.62 7.77 -17.52
C GLU A 139 4.47 7.28 -16.65
N GLU A 140 3.28 7.62 -17.07
CA GLU A 140 2.05 7.27 -16.36
C GLU A 140 1.53 5.92 -16.84
N THR A 141 0.65 5.31 -16.05
CA THR A 141 -0.10 4.14 -16.49
C THR A 141 -1.56 4.32 -16.06
N GLU A 142 -2.49 4.01 -16.96
CA GLU A 142 -3.91 4.18 -16.68
C GLU A 142 -4.42 3.24 -15.61
N ALA A 143 -3.90 2.03 -15.60
CA ALA A 143 -4.34 1.02 -14.67
C ALA A 143 -3.12 0.27 -14.15
N PRO A 144 -3.20 -0.38 -12.99
CA PRO A 144 -2.09 -1.20 -12.51
C PRO A 144 -1.78 -2.32 -13.50
N VAL A 145 -0.49 -2.57 -13.71
CA VAL A 145 -0.01 -3.59 -14.65
C VAL A 145 1.02 -4.45 -13.95
N ILE A 146 0.90 -5.76 -14.08
CA ILE A 146 1.93 -6.66 -13.58
C ILE A 146 3.03 -6.71 -14.63
N VAL A 147 4.22 -6.21 -14.30
CA VAL A 147 5.32 -6.15 -15.25
C VAL A 147 6.30 -7.30 -15.06
N LYS A 148 6.21 -8.03 -13.96
CA LYS A 148 7.04 -9.20 -13.72
C LYS A 148 6.37 -10.08 -12.68
N SER A 149 6.47 -11.40 -12.86
CA SER A 149 5.93 -12.36 -11.90
C SER A 149 6.89 -13.51 -11.71
N LYS A 150 6.96 -14.05 -10.52
CA LYS A 150 7.69 -15.25 -10.25
C LYS A 150 6.99 -16.05 -9.17
N GLY A 151 6.88 -17.35 -9.37
CA GLY A 151 6.33 -18.24 -8.36
C GLY A 151 4.83 -18.27 -8.35
N GLU A 152 4.29 -19.36 -7.86
CA GLU A 152 2.84 -19.53 -7.72
C GLU A 152 2.44 -19.09 -6.32
N ALA A 153 1.33 -18.37 -6.26
CA ALA A 153 0.79 -17.95 -4.98
C ALA A 153 0.18 -19.16 -4.27
N PRO A 154 0.25 -19.20 -2.94
CA PRO A 154 -0.42 -20.27 -2.21
C PRO A 154 -1.92 -20.13 -2.33
N GLU A 155 -2.63 -21.22 -2.05
CA GLU A 155 -4.08 -21.17 -2.00
C GLU A 155 -4.52 -20.37 -0.79
N GLN A 156 -5.43 -19.45 -1.00
CA GLN A 156 -5.96 -18.64 0.10
C GLN A 156 -6.71 -19.50 1.11
N TYR A 157 -7.49 -20.47 0.59
CA TYR A 157 -8.28 -21.38 1.43
C TYR A 157 -8.00 -22.81 1.01
N PRO A 158 -6.94 -23.43 1.57
CA PRO A 158 -6.64 -24.80 1.20
C PRO A 158 -7.80 -25.73 1.56
N ASN A 159 -8.00 -26.76 0.75
CA ASN A 159 -9.06 -27.72 0.99
C ASN A 159 -8.52 -28.85 1.85
N TRP A 160 -8.75 -28.74 3.16
CA TRP A 160 -8.23 -29.73 4.10
C TRP A 160 -8.94 -31.08 4.02
N ASP A 161 -10.09 -31.11 3.35
CA ASP A 161 -10.89 -32.33 3.26
C ASP A 161 -10.46 -33.24 2.13
N ASP A 162 -9.57 -32.81 1.29
CA ASP A 162 -9.12 -33.60 0.14
C ASP A 162 -8.03 -34.59 0.48
N GLU A 163 -7.80 -34.83 1.71
CA GLU A 163 -6.72 -35.72 2.07
C GLU A 163 -7.07 -37.16 2.03
#